data_e67cbba70ad55b0efa6c7e70359e06e0
#
_entry.id   e67cbba70ad55b0efa6c7e70359e06e0
#
_cell.length_a   1.000
_cell.length_b   1.000
_cell.length_c   1.000
_cell.angle_alpha   90.00
_cell.angle_beta   90.00
_cell.angle_gamma   90.00
#
_symmetry.space_group_name_H-M   'P 1'
#
loop_
_entity.id
_entity.type
_entity.pdbx_description
1 polymer ?
#
loop_
_entity_poly.entity_id
_entity_poly.type
_entity_poly.pdbx_seq_one_letter_code
_entity_poly.pdbx_strand_id
1 'polypeptide(L)'
;MKKILFALVASAAALSGTSAYADDAGTGYVGAGVLGSRYEFNAPNALSGDNHSGNKAGGKVFGGYNITPQLALEAGYADFGKKTYNYVSNGLPGGVHTDAHSYYLAAKGTWPVNQQIALIGKLGAARNTNEVTTSGFSSVSGDKDKTALYASVGAEYAINKNVKVSLEYENYGKNDIDTGRKSGAVTAGVRYAF
;
A
#
# COMPACT_ATOMS: atom_id res chain seq x y z
N MET A 1 18.67 -4.83 6.59
CA MET A 1 17.44 -5.64 6.49
C MET A 1 16.60 -5.36 5.23
N LYS A 2 16.79 -4.22 4.54
CA LYS A 2 16.02 -3.88 3.31
C LYS A 2 16.35 -4.71 2.06
N LYS A 3 17.47 -5.42 2.05
CA LYS A 3 17.93 -6.22 0.86
C LYS A 3 17.39 -7.65 0.81
N ILE A 4 16.82 -8.16 1.90
CA ILE A 4 16.34 -9.57 1.99
C ILE A 4 14.92 -9.71 1.42
N LEU A 5 14.09 -8.66 1.48
CA LEU A 5 12.71 -8.72 1.00
C LEU A 5 12.61 -8.84 -0.53
N PHE A 6 13.55 -8.22 -1.27
CA PHE A 6 13.58 -8.31 -2.74
C PHE A 6 14.02 -9.68 -3.28
N ALA A 7 14.80 -10.43 -2.52
CA ALA A 7 15.27 -11.75 -2.94
C ALA A 7 14.18 -12.84 -2.86
N LEU A 8 13.19 -12.69 -1.99
CA LEU A 8 12.11 -13.69 -1.82
C LEU A 8 11.07 -13.65 -2.94
N VAL A 9 10.88 -12.49 -3.58
CA VAL A 9 9.94 -12.34 -4.71
C VAL A 9 10.55 -12.88 -6.02
N ALA A 10 11.87 -12.83 -6.18
CA ALA A 10 12.54 -13.25 -7.40
C ALA A 10 12.69 -14.79 -7.54
N SER A 11 12.65 -15.54 -6.43
CA SER A 11 12.85 -17.00 -6.46
C SER A 11 11.61 -17.83 -6.78
N ALA A 12 10.42 -17.22 -6.79
CA ALA A 12 9.14 -17.89 -7.10
C ALA A 12 8.84 -18.02 -8.62
N ALA A 13 9.68 -17.45 -9.49
CA ALA A 13 9.39 -17.31 -10.92
C ALA A 13 9.65 -18.56 -11.78
N ALA A 14 10.02 -19.73 -11.21
CA ALA A 14 10.61 -20.83 -11.99
C ALA A 14 9.71 -22.06 -12.22
N LEU A 15 8.43 -22.04 -11.87
CA LEU A 15 7.54 -23.21 -12.05
C LEU A 15 6.37 -22.90 -13.01
N SER A 16 6.48 -23.38 -14.24
CA SER A 16 5.51 -23.20 -15.31
C SER A 16 4.64 -24.45 -15.53
N GLY A 17 3.35 -24.27 -15.53
CA GLY A 17 2.35 -25.25 -15.99
C GLY A 17 1.19 -24.54 -16.68
N THR A 18 0.70 -25.13 -17.77
CA THR A 18 -0.16 -24.50 -18.75
C THR A 18 -1.66 -24.58 -18.46
N SER A 19 -2.40 -23.47 -18.37
CA SER A 19 -3.85 -23.30 -18.71
C SER A 19 -4.33 -21.86 -18.57
N ALA A 20 -5.48 -21.54 -19.18
CA ALA A 20 -6.05 -20.22 -19.36
C ALA A 20 -6.01 -19.31 -18.11
N TYR A 21 -5.93 -18.04 -18.35
CA TYR A 21 -5.67 -16.89 -17.45
C TYR A 21 -6.61 -16.68 -16.23
N ALA A 22 -7.51 -17.62 -15.92
CA ALA A 22 -8.24 -17.66 -14.66
C ALA A 22 -7.34 -18.21 -13.55
N ASP A 23 -7.44 -17.64 -12.35
CA ASP A 23 -6.80 -18.24 -11.19
C ASP A 23 -7.50 -19.56 -10.86
N ASP A 24 -6.71 -20.62 -10.65
CA ASP A 24 -7.28 -21.89 -10.22
C ASP A 24 -7.67 -21.81 -8.73
N ALA A 25 -8.82 -22.40 -8.40
CA ALA A 25 -9.20 -22.56 -7.00
C ALA A 25 -8.16 -23.42 -6.27
N GLY A 26 -7.85 -23.06 -5.03
CA GLY A 26 -6.86 -23.79 -4.23
C GLY A 26 -5.41 -23.38 -4.47
N THR A 27 -5.15 -22.30 -5.20
CA THR A 27 -3.79 -21.80 -5.48
C THR A 27 -3.43 -20.60 -4.66
N GLY A 28 -2.16 -20.53 -4.29
CA GLY A 28 -1.59 -19.36 -3.60
C GLY A 28 -0.95 -18.39 -4.58
N TYR A 29 -0.80 -17.13 -4.15
CA TYR A 29 0.00 -16.15 -4.86
C TYR A 29 0.72 -15.21 -3.91
N VAL A 30 1.83 -14.65 -4.38
CA VAL A 30 2.57 -13.59 -3.72
C VAL A 30 2.84 -12.46 -4.69
N GLY A 31 2.94 -11.25 -4.20
CA GLY A 31 3.18 -10.10 -5.04
C GLY A 31 3.85 -8.94 -4.33
N ALA A 32 4.32 -8.01 -5.14
CA ALA A 32 4.87 -6.75 -4.68
C ALA A 32 4.45 -5.61 -5.61
N GLY A 33 4.44 -4.40 -5.10
CA GLY A 33 4.07 -3.22 -5.87
C GLY A 33 4.70 -1.94 -5.35
N VAL A 34 4.60 -0.91 -6.18
CA VAL A 34 4.89 0.47 -5.80
C VAL A 34 3.59 1.22 -5.65
N LEU A 35 3.49 2.02 -4.61
CA LEU A 35 2.31 2.84 -4.34
C LEU A 35 2.66 4.33 -4.36
N GLY A 36 1.76 5.12 -4.91
CA GLY A 36 1.80 6.57 -4.89
C GLY A 36 0.64 7.11 -4.07
N SER A 37 0.93 7.97 -3.09
CA SER A 37 -0.10 8.65 -2.29
C SER A 37 0.09 10.15 -2.34
N ARG A 38 -1.03 10.91 -2.26
CA ARG A 38 -1.04 12.37 -2.23
C ARG A 38 -1.17 12.86 -0.80
N TYR A 39 -0.34 13.84 -0.44
CA TYR A 39 -0.39 14.52 0.85
C TYR A 39 -0.77 15.98 0.63
N GLU A 40 -1.67 16.49 1.47
CA GLU A 40 -1.98 17.92 1.59
C GLU A 40 -1.81 18.30 3.06
N PHE A 41 -0.93 19.25 3.37
CA PHE A 41 -0.79 19.82 4.71
C PHE A 41 -1.52 21.16 4.75
N ASN A 42 -2.54 21.26 5.62
CA ASN A 42 -3.09 22.53 6.06
C ASN A 42 -2.51 22.86 7.44
N ALA A 43 -1.54 23.73 7.51
CA ALA A 43 -1.08 24.26 8.78
C ALA A 43 -2.01 25.43 9.19
N PRO A 44 -2.80 25.32 10.29
CA PRO A 44 -3.52 26.47 10.84
C PRO A 44 -2.48 27.47 11.31
N ASN A 45 -2.55 28.71 10.83
CA ASN A 45 -1.63 29.84 11.07
C ASN A 45 -0.31 29.88 10.30
N ALA A 46 -0.14 29.15 9.21
CA ALA A 46 0.93 29.42 8.25
C ALA A 46 0.63 30.72 7.50
N LEU A 47 1.59 31.64 7.47
CA LEU A 47 1.55 32.83 6.62
C LEU A 47 1.31 32.39 5.17
N SER A 48 0.36 33.04 4.50
CA SER A 48 -0.09 32.77 3.15
C SER A 48 1.05 32.42 2.20
N GLY A 49 1.10 31.16 1.72
CA GLY A 49 2.06 30.73 0.69
C GLY A 49 2.53 29.28 0.77
N ASP A 50 2.40 28.61 1.89
CA ASP A 50 2.97 27.26 2.11
C ASP A 50 1.94 26.11 2.02
N ASN A 51 1.18 26.06 0.93
CA ASN A 51 0.44 24.86 0.58
C ASN A 51 1.39 23.85 -0.05
N HIS A 52 1.95 22.97 0.76
CA HIS A 52 2.82 21.90 0.26
C HIS A 52 1.97 20.66 -0.03
N SER A 53 1.55 20.51 -1.29
CA SER A 53 1.06 19.25 -1.83
C SER A 53 2.25 18.46 -2.40
N GLY A 54 2.41 17.21 -2.02
CA GLY A 54 3.50 16.36 -2.49
C GLY A 54 3.00 14.96 -2.80
N ASN A 55 3.55 14.34 -3.86
CA ASN A 55 3.37 12.92 -4.12
C ASN A 55 4.45 12.14 -3.37
N LYS A 56 4.08 11.02 -2.77
CA LYS A 56 4.99 10.11 -2.09
C LYS A 56 4.90 8.74 -2.72
N ALA A 57 6.06 8.13 -2.96
CA ALA A 57 6.17 6.75 -3.39
C ALA A 57 6.46 5.86 -2.17
N GLY A 58 5.81 4.71 -2.14
CA GLY A 58 5.99 3.68 -1.14
C GLY A 58 6.08 2.30 -1.75
N GLY A 59 6.20 1.28 -0.91
CA GLY A 59 6.26 -0.11 -1.32
C GLY A 59 5.13 -0.94 -0.70
N LYS A 60 4.70 -1.97 -1.41
CA LYS A 60 3.69 -2.93 -0.95
C LYS A 60 4.16 -4.34 -1.21
N VAL A 61 3.91 -5.25 -0.27
CA VAL A 61 4.03 -6.69 -0.45
C VAL A 61 2.73 -7.34 -0.01
N PHE A 62 2.31 -8.38 -0.72
CA PHE A 62 1.05 -9.05 -0.44
C PHE A 62 1.11 -10.51 -0.81
N GLY A 63 0.20 -11.30 -0.24
CA GLY A 63 0.00 -12.69 -0.59
C GLY A 63 -1.46 -13.04 -0.40
N GLY A 64 -1.93 -14.03 -1.15
CA GLY A 64 -3.31 -14.45 -1.09
C GLY A 64 -3.50 -15.89 -1.47
N TYR A 65 -4.72 -16.34 -1.24
CA TYR A 65 -5.17 -17.70 -1.56
C TYR A 65 -6.51 -17.65 -2.30
N ASN A 66 -6.55 -18.26 -3.48
CA ASN A 66 -7.74 -18.33 -4.32
C ASN A 66 -8.68 -19.42 -3.79
N ILE A 67 -9.80 -19.02 -3.20
CA ILE A 67 -10.85 -19.94 -2.71
C ILE A 67 -11.65 -20.46 -3.88
N THR A 68 -11.94 -19.58 -4.83
CA THR A 68 -12.56 -19.89 -6.12
C THR A 68 -11.82 -19.13 -7.23
N PRO A 69 -12.08 -19.38 -8.51
CA PRO A 69 -11.51 -18.59 -9.60
C PRO A 69 -11.82 -17.08 -9.51
N GLN A 70 -12.91 -16.71 -8.83
CA GLN A 70 -13.35 -15.31 -8.69
C GLN A 70 -13.14 -14.72 -7.31
N LEU A 71 -12.90 -15.55 -6.27
CA LEU A 71 -12.80 -15.09 -4.88
C LEU A 71 -11.50 -15.56 -4.25
N ALA A 72 -10.76 -14.62 -3.66
CA ALA A 72 -9.55 -14.88 -2.90
C ALA A 72 -9.58 -14.16 -1.55
N LEU A 73 -8.77 -14.65 -0.61
CA LEU A 73 -8.39 -13.94 0.60
C LEU A 73 -6.97 -13.41 0.39
N GLU A 74 -6.76 -12.13 0.65
CA GLU A 74 -5.46 -11.46 0.47
C GLU A 74 -5.06 -10.72 1.74
N ALA A 75 -3.81 -10.87 2.15
CA ALA A 75 -3.19 -10.08 3.20
C ALA A 75 -1.96 -9.35 2.66
N GLY A 76 -1.67 -8.18 3.20
CA GLY A 76 -0.51 -7.43 2.75
C GLY A 76 -0.03 -6.38 3.72
N TYR A 77 1.14 -5.86 3.41
CA TYR A 77 1.83 -4.78 4.11
C TYR A 77 2.16 -3.67 3.12
N ALA A 78 1.78 -2.46 3.47
CA ALA A 78 2.06 -1.25 2.70
C ALA A 78 2.92 -0.29 3.55
N ASP A 79 4.07 0.08 3.03
CA ASP A 79 4.95 1.12 3.58
C ASP A 79 4.76 2.39 2.74
N PHE A 80 4.23 3.43 3.35
CA PHE A 80 4.00 4.72 2.68
C PHE A 80 5.26 5.61 2.71
N GLY A 81 6.37 5.10 3.21
CA GLY A 81 7.68 5.76 3.29
C GLY A 81 7.77 6.79 4.41
N LYS A 82 9.01 7.24 4.67
CA LYS A 82 9.35 8.20 5.73
C LYS A 82 9.31 9.62 5.22
N LYS A 83 8.85 10.56 6.05
CA LYS A 83 8.96 11.99 5.78
C LYS A 83 9.66 12.68 6.94
N THR A 84 10.68 13.48 6.61
CA THR A 84 11.36 14.36 7.56
C THR A 84 10.95 15.80 7.24
N TYR A 85 10.43 16.49 8.22
CA TYR A 85 10.15 17.92 8.18
C TYR A 85 11.17 18.64 9.06
N ASN A 86 11.96 19.52 8.49
CA ASN A 86 12.83 20.42 9.25
C ASN A 86 12.13 21.76 9.38
N TYR A 87 12.01 22.27 10.61
CA TYR A 87 11.50 23.60 10.89
C TYR A 87 12.47 24.37 11.80
N VAL A 88 12.40 25.67 11.71
CA VAL A 88 13.16 26.55 12.62
C VAL A 88 12.13 27.28 13.48
N SER A 89 12.17 27.08 14.80
CA SER A 89 11.36 27.82 15.78
C SER A 89 12.26 28.55 16.73
N ASN A 90 12.09 29.87 16.85
CA ASN A 90 12.92 30.74 17.68
C ASN A 90 14.44 30.63 17.43
N GLY A 91 14.85 30.43 16.17
CA GLY A 91 16.25 30.31 15.78
C GLY A 91 16.89 28.94 16.07
N LEU A 92 16.14 27.98 16.61
CA LEU A 92 16.59 26.60 16.87
C LEU A 92 16.03 25.64 15.81
N PRO A 93 16.88 24.79 15.19
CA PRO A 93 16.43 23.80 14.24
C PRO A 93 15.71 22.65 14.95
N GLY A 94 14.55 22.25 14.44
CA GLY A 94 13.80 21.08 14.86
C GLY A 94 13.42 20.20 13.67
N GLY A 95 13.21 18.90 13.90
CA GLY A 95 12.80 17.94 12.88
C GLY A 95 11.63 17.09 13.36
N VAL A 96 10.67 16.83 12.47
CA VAL A 96 9.58 15.87 12.67
C VAL A 96 9.77 14.74 11.68
N HIS A 97 9.93 13.53 12.20
CA HIS A 97 9.97 12.30 11.43
C HIS A 97 8.60 11.62 11.53
N THR A 98 8.01 11.30 10.39
CA THR A 98 6.75 10.55 10.33
C THR A 98 6.97 9.30 9.49
N ASP A 99 6.70 8.13 10.09
CA ASP A 99 6.63 6.83 9.43
C ASP A 99 5.19 6.36 9.42
N ALA A 100 4.70 5.95 8.25
CA ALA A 100 3.36 5.42 8.11
C ALA A 100 3.40 4.07 7.39
N HIS A 101 2.81 3.06 8.02
CA HIS A 101 2.64 1.74 7.41
C HIS A 101 1.26 1.17 7.72
N SER A 102 0.83 0.20 6.94
CA SER A 102 -0.46 -0.44 7.08
C SER A 102 -0.36 -1.93 6.81
N TYR A 103 -1.03 -2.72 7.66
CA TYR A 103 -1.34 -4.13 7.39
C TYR A 103 -2.80 -4.22 6.99
N TYR A 104 -3.13 -5.07 6.02
CA TYR A 104 -4.52 -5.31 5.66
C TYR A 104 -4.82 -6.78 5.46
N LEU A 105 -6.10 -7.13 5.65
CA LEU A 105 -6.70 -8.40 5.31
C LEU A 105 -8.02 -8.12 4.59
N ALA A 106 -8.19 -8.69 3.39
CA ALA A 106 -9.32 -8.40 2.53
C ALA A 106 -9.78 -9.62 1.71
N ALA A 107 -11.08 -9.71 1.47
CA ALA A 107 -11.61 -10.52 0.39
C ALA A 107 -11.37 -9.80 -0.94
N LYS A 108 -10.87 -10.54 -1.93
CA LYS A 108 -10.62 -10.06 -3.29
C LYS A 108 -11.61 -10.73 -4.22
N GLY A 109 -12.38 -9.93 -4.95
CA GLY A 109 -13.20 -10.38 -6.08
C GLY A 109 -12.50 -10.11 -7.40
N THR A 110 -12.59 -11.04 -8.34
CA THR A 110 -12.01 -10.96 -9.69
C THR A 110 -13.09 -11.21 -10.73
N TRP A 111 -13.28 -10.27 -11.64
CA TRP A 111 -14.24 -10.34 -12.74
C TRP A 111 -13.51 -10.30 -14.07
N PRO A 112 -13.35 -11.44 -14.77
CA PRO A 112 -12.69 -11.45 -16.07
C PRO A 112 -13.51 -10.68 -17.10
N VAL A 113 -12.87 -9.74 -17.79
CA VAL A 113 -13.44 -8.98 -18.91
C VAL A 113 -13.11 -9.70 -20.22
N ASN A 114 -11.91 -10.24 -20.32
CA ASN A 114 -11.46 -11.08 -21.43
C ASN A 114 -10.38 -12.06 -20.92
N GLN A 115 -9.70 -12.76 -21.85
CA GLN A 115 -8.69 -13.76 -21.51
C GLN A 115 -7.47 -13.20 -20.78
N GLN A 116 -7.19 -11.91 -20.90
CA GLN A 116 -5.99 -11.26 -20.33
C GLN A 116 -6.31 -10.20 -19.28
N ILE A 117 -7.50 -9.59 -19.35
CA ILE A 117 -7.89 -8.48 -18.48
C ILE A 117 -9.01 -8.90 -17.54
N ALA A 118 -8.81 -8.61 -16.27
CA ALA A 118 -9.84 -8.75 -15.24
C ALA A 118 -9.96 -7.46 -14.43
N LEU A 119 -11.19 -7.12 -14.03
CA LEU A 119 -11.44 -6.14 -13.00
C LEU A 119 -11.28 -6.81 -11.64
N ILE A 120 -10.75 -6.05 -10.68
CA ILE A 120 -10.60 -6.53 -9.30
C ILE A 120 -11.19 -5.53 -8.32
N GLY A 121 -11.74 -6.06 -7.25
CA GLY A 121 -12.20 -5.30 -6.12
C GLY A 121 -11.83 -6.00 -4.83
N LYS A 122 -11.43 -5.24 -3.81
CA LYS A 122 -11.09 -5.78 -2.49
C LYS A 122 -11.87 -5.05 -1.42
N LEU A 123 -12.29 -5.79 -0.40
CA LEU A 123 -12.96 -5.24 0.77
C LEU A 123 -12.47 -5.98 2.02
N GLY A 124 -12.12 -5.22 3.07
CA GLY A 124 -11.56 -5.79 4.29
C GLY A 124 -11.26 -4.77 5.38
N ALA A 125 -10.30 -5.07 6.21
CA ALA A 125 -9.84 -4.20 7.28
C ALA A 125 -8.35 -3.90 7.11
N ALA A 126 -7.94 -2.68 7.44
CA ALA A 126 -6.55 -2.26 7.52
C ALA A 126 -6.25 -1.72 8.91
N ARG A 127 -5.10 -2.11 9.46
CA ARG A 127 -4.53 -1.52 10.66
C ARG A 127 -3.41 -0.58 10.24
N ASN A 128 -3.62 0.71 10.46
CA ASN A 128 -2.70 1.77 10.14
C ASN A 128 -1.91 2.14 11.39
N THR A 129 -0.59 2.13 11.31
CA THR A 129 0.33 2.58 12.35
C THR A 129 1.04 3.83 11.85
N ASN A 130 0.99 4.88 12.66
CA ASN A 130 1.71 6.13 12.42
C ASN A 130 2.63 6.39 13.61
N GLU A 131 3.92 6.39 13.35
CA GLU A 131 4.94 6.78 14.32
C GLU A 131 5.34 8.24 14.05
N VAL A 132 5.17 9.09 15.05
CA VAL A 132 5.62 10.48 15.00
C VAL A 132 6.74 10.66 16.03
N THR A 133 7.93 10.96 15.54
CA THR A 133 9.09 11.27 16.38
C THR A 133 9.49 12.72 16.14
N THR A 134 9.40 13.55 17.18
CA THR A 134 9.90 14.91 17.16
C THR A 134 11.31 14.95 17.77
N SER A 135 12.27 15.51 17.03
CA SER A 135 13.60 15.84 17.53
C SER A 135 13.71 17.36 17.71
N GLY A 136 13.99 17.82 18.94
CA GLY A 136 14.07 19.22 19.34
C GLY A 136 13.98 19.33 20.85
N PHE A 137 13.76 20.53 21.40
CA PHE A 137 13.75 20.84 22.84
C PHE A 137 12.74 20.04 23.69
N SER A 138 11.84 19.29 23.06
CA SER A 138 10.95 18.32 23.73
C SER A 138 10.79 17.11 22.81
N SER A 139 11.32 15.96 23.24
CA SER A 139 11.15 14.70 22.53
C SER A 139 9.78 14.11 22.90
N VAL A 140 8.80 14.20 22.01
CA VAL A 140 7.51 13.54 22.16
C VAL A 140 7.43 12.45 21.11
N SER A 141 7.40 11.21 21.57
CA SER A 141 7.11 10.02 20.75
C SER A 141 5.67 9.58 21.02
N GLY A 142 4.88 9.40 19.98
CA GLY A 142 3.51 8.91 20.09
C GLY A 142 3.19 7.97 18.96
N ASP A 143 2.82 6.72 19.33
CA ASP A 143 2.31 5.74 18.39
C ASP A 143 0.79 5.77 18.42
N LYS A 144 0.15 5.86 17.26
CA LYS A 144 -1.29 5.70 17.14
C LYS A 144 -1.62 4.65 16.11
N ASP A 145 -2.24 3.60 16.60
CA ASP A 145 -2.82 2.53 15.80
C ASP A 145 -4.30 2.77 15.56
N LYS A 146 -4.75 2.62 14.33
CA LYS A 146 -6.17 2.68 13.99
C LYS A 146 -6.53 1.58 13.01
N THR A 147 -7.57 0.82 13.35
CA THR A 147 -8.20 -0.10 12.41
C THR A 147 -9.29 0.63 11.64
N ALA A 148 -9.28 0.48 10.32
CA ALA A 148 -10.21 1.14 9.42
C ALA A 148 -10.68 0.18 8.31
N LEU A 149 -11.77 0.52 7.63
CA LEU A 149 -12.22 -0.20 6.45
C LEU A 149 -11.19 -0.04 5.33
N TYR A 150 -10.78 -1.16 4.76
CA TYR A 150 -9.96 -1.22 3.55
C TYR A 150 -10.83 -1.54 2.35
N ALA A 151 -10.66 -0.79 1.28
CA ALA A 151 -11.31 -1.05 0.00
C ALA A 151 -10.37 -0.73 -1.14
N SER A 152 -10.38 -1.54 -2.21
CA SER A 152 -9.69 -1.23 -3.45
C SER A 152 -10.52 -1.60 -4.67
N VAL A 153 -10.21 -0.94 -5.78
CA VAL A 153 -10.73 -1.25 -7.10
C VAL A 153 -9.60 -1.08 -8.11
N GLY A 154 -9.55 -1.95 -9.11
CA GLY A 154 -8.48 -1.91 -10.09
C GLY A 154 -8.68 -2.88 -11.24
N ALA A 155 -7.62 -3.05 -12.01
CA ALA A 155 -7.55 -4.01 -13.10
C ALA A 155 -6.26 -4.83 -12.99
N GLU A 156 -6.34 -6.08 -13.41
CA GLU A 156 -5.21 -6.99 -13.59
C GLU A 156 -5.05 -7.33 -15.07
N TYR A 157 -3.80 -7.40 -15.51
CA TYR A 157 -3.43 -7.90 -16.83
C TYR A 157 -2.56 -9.15 -16.66
N ALA A 158 -2.98 -10.26 -17.24
CA ALA A 158 -2.24 -11.51 -17.24
C ALA A 158 -1.17 -11.49 -18.33
N ILE A 159 0.10 -11.46 -17.93
CA ILE A 159 1.24 -11.60 -18.83
C ILE A 159 1.34 -13.08 -19.28
N ASN A 160 1.15 -13.98 -18.33
CA ASN A 160 1.05 -15.42 -18.54
C ASN A 160 0.18 -16.01 -17.42
N LYS A 161 0.12 -17.33 -17.30
CA LYS A 161 -0.70 -18.05 -16.32
C LYS A 161 -0.33 -17.75 -14.88
N ASN A 162 0.96 -17.58 -14.63
CA ASN A 162 1.48 -17.42 -13.28
C ASN A 162 1.73 -15.94 -12.93
N VAL A 163 1.96 -15.07 -13.94
CA VAL A 163 2.36 -13.67 -13.72
C VAL A 163 1.26 -12.74 -14.18
N LYS A 164 0.80 -11.90 -13.25
CA LYS A 164 -0.14 -10.81 -13.53
C LYS A 164 0.41 -9.49 -13.01
N VAL A 165 0.15 -8.42 -13.73
CA VAL A 165 0.38 -7.04 -13.29
C VAL A 165 -0.94 -6.40 -12.94
N SER A 166 -0.95 -5.53 -11.94
CA SER A 166 -2.16 -4.83 -11.49
C SER A 166 -1.95 -3.34 -11.39
N LEU A 167 -3.03 -2.60 -11.61
CA LEU A 167 -3.15 -1.19 -11.27
C LEU A 167 -4.40 -1.02 -10.43
N GLU A 168 -4.23 -0.51 -9.20
CA GLU A 168 -5.28 -0.43 -8.19
C GLU A 168 -5.37 0.97 -7.60
N TYR A 169 -6.57 1.42 -7.31
CA TYR A 169 -6.84 2.51 -6.39
C TYR A 169 -7.28 1.94 -5.05
N GLU A 170 -6.53 2.23 -4.00
CA GLU A 170 -6.70 1.64 -2.67
C GLU A 170 -7.04 2.71 -1.65
N ASN A 171 -7.97 2.41 -0.77
CA ASN A 171 -8.35 3.25 0.35
C ASN A 171 -8.12 2.47 1.66
N TYR A 172 -7.20 2.95 2.48
CA TYR A 172 -6.84 2.36 3.78
C TYR A 172 -7.61 2.98 4.95
N GLY A 173 -8.70 3.71 4.66
CA GLY A 173 -9.52 4.42 5.64
C GLY A 173 -8.94 5.77 6.06
N LYS A 174 -9.74 6.55 6.78
CA LYS A 174 -9.33 7.85 7.31
C LYS A 174 -8.51 7.66 8.58
N ASN A 175 -7.36 8.33 8.66
CA ASN A 175 -6.66 8.55 9.92
C ASN A 175 -7.17 9.86 10.52
N ASP A 176 -7.56 9.84 11.81
CA ASP A 176 -8.03 11.02 12.55
C ASP A 176 -6.87 11.96 12.97
N ILE A 177 -5.66 11.64 12.57
CA ILE A 177 -4.51 12.53 12.73
C ILE A 177 -4.40 13.31 11.43
N ASP A 178 -4.38 14.62 11.55
CA ASP A 178 -4.22 15.58 10.45
C ASP A 178 -2.77 15.53 9.88
N THR A 179 -2.36 14.32 9.47
CA THR A 179 -1.03 14.05 8.90
C THR A 179 -0.97 14.37 7.41
N GLY A 180 -1.97 15.07 6.88
CA GLY A 180 -2.02 15.52 5.48
C GLY A 180 -2.20 14.41 4.45
N ARG A 181 -2.39 13.13 4.85
CA ARG A 181 -2.64 12.04 3.90
C ARG A 181 -4.11 11.99 3.49
N LYS A 182 -4.39 12.21 2.20
CA LYS A 182 -5.67 11.80 1.63
C LYS A 182 -5.75 10.26 1.64
N SER A 183 -6.91 9.72 1.96
CA SER A 183 -7.17 8.30 2.26
C SER A 183 -6.94 7.33 1.09
N GLY A 184 -6.53 7.78 -0.10
CA GLY A 184 -6.33 6.97 -1.29
C GLY A 184 -4.88 6.88 -1.74
N ALA A 185 -4.51 5.71 -2.28
CA ALA A 185 -3.24 5.45 -2.94
C ALA A 185 -3.47 4.77 -4.29
N VAL A 186 -2.63 5.06 -5.27
CA VAL A 186 -2.57 4.31 -6.53
C VAL A 186 -1.41 3.34 -6.43
N THR A 187 -1.66 2.07 -6.69
CA THR A 187 -0.66 1.00 -6.60
C THR A 187 -0.50 0.31 -7.94
N ALA A 188 0.73 0.22 -8.43
CA ALA A 188 1.10 -0.67 -9.53
C ALA A 188 1.84 -1.87 -8.95
N GLY A 189 1.36 -3.07 -9.25
CA GLY A 189 1.87 -4.30 -8.66
C GLY A 189 2.13 -5.40 -9.69
N VAL A 190 2.92 -6.38 -9.27
CA VAL A 190 3.10 -7.65 -9.95
C VAL A 190 2.88 -8.78 -8.95
N ARG A 191 2.18 -9.83 -9.38
CA ARG A 191 1.98 -11.04 -8.58
C ARG A 191 2.36 -12.29 -9.35
N TYR A 192 2.77 -13.31 -8.62
CA TYR A 192 3.06 -14.65 -9.11
C TYR A 192 2.15 -15.66 -8.38
N ALA A 193 1.43 -16.47 -9.16
CA ALA A 193 0.60 -17.58 -8.66
C ALA A 193 1.32 -18.92 -8.84
N PHE A 194 1.16 -19.83 -7.86
CA PHE A 194 1.80 -21.15 -7.80
C PHE A 194 0.86 -22.24 -7.35
#